data_f2eb8caf48700462ba6aaa27b0b97a6e
#
_entry.id   f2eb8caf48700462ba6aaa27b0b97a6e
#
_cell.length_a   1.000
_cell.length_b   1.000
_cell.length_c   1.000
_cell.angle_alpha   90.00
_cell.angle_beta   90.00
_cell.angle_gamma   90.00
#
_symmetry.space_group_name_H-M   'P 1'
#
loop_
_entity.id
_entity.type
_entity.pdbx_description
1 polymer ?
#
loop_
_entity_poly.entity_id
_entity_poly.type
_entity_poly.pdbx_seq_one_letter_code
_entity_poly.pdbx_strand_id
1 'polypeptide(L)'
;MIGVVVVTHGQLATELLNAAETIVGDLPRFAAVSIGWHEDTEDARGEIEQAIGRVEQGAGVLILTDMFGGTASNLAMSFLSQGKVEVITGVNLPMLIKLANLPEQSDLLAAARDMREHGRHAIWVASDLLRGEKV
;
A
#
# COMPACT_ATOMS: atom_id res chain seq x y z
N MET A 1 -9.31 -11.54 5.65
CA MET A 1 -8.14 -10.64 5.82
C MET A 1 -8.16 -9.55 4.77
N ILE A 2 -7.63 -8.39 5.11
CA ILE A 2 -7.52 -7.28 4.17
C ILE A 2 -6.47 -7.60 3.11
N GLY A 3 -6.84 -7.46 1.83
CA GLY A 3 -5.89 -7.57 0.73
C GLY A 3 -5.16 -6.24 0.54
N VAL A 4 -3.95 -6.29 0.00
CA VAL A 4 -3.10 -5.11 -0.18
C VAL A 4 -2.61 -5.03 -1.63
N VAL A 5 -2.82 -3.87 -2.26
CA VAL A 5 -2.31 -3.60 -3.61
C VAL A 5 -1.43 -2.35 -3.53
N VAL A 6 -0.19 -2.46 -3.98
CA VAL A 6 0.73 -1.32 -4.05
C VAL A 6 0.80 -0.87 -5.51
N VAL A 7 0.44 0.39 -5.76
CA VAL A 7 0.38 0.97 -7.11
C VAL A 7 1.32 2.16 -7.16
N THR A 8 2.35 2.07 -7.98
CA THR A 8 3.37 3.13 -8.07
C THR A 8 3.77 3.41 -9.50
N HIS A 9 4.48 4.52 -9.68
CA HIS A 9 5.20 4.80 -10.93
C HIS A 9 6.39 3.85 -11.06
N GLY A 10 6.72 3.46 -12.27
CA GLY A 10 7.87 2.61 -12.56
C GLY A 10 7.82 1.29 -11.79
N GLN A 11 8.98 0.77 -11.40
CA GLN A 11 9.11 -0.53 -10.75
C GLN A 11 9.05 -0.46 -9.21
N LEU A 12 8.74 0.69 -8.64
CA LEU A 12 8.81 0.89 -7.19
C LEU A 12 7.91 -0.09 -6.43
N ALA A 13 6.68 -0.31 -6.90
CA ALA A 13 5.74 -1.23 -6.23
C ALA A 13 6.34 -2.63 -6.12
N THR A 14 6.87 -3.14 -7.24
CA THR A 14 7.49 -4.47 -7.27
C THR A 14 8.66 -4.55 -6.31
N GLU A 15 9.54 -3.54 -6.31
CA GLU A 15 10.71 -3.54 -5.45
C GLU A 15 10.36 -3.36 -3.98
N LEU A 16 9.32 -2.58 -3.66
CA LEU A 16 8.83 -2.47 -2.29
C LEU A 16 8.35 -3.82 -1.75
N LEU A 17 7.57 -4.55 -2.55
CA LEU A 17 7.11 -5.87 -2.13
C LEU A 17 8.26 -6.87 -2.01
N ASN A 18 9.23 -6.82 -2.92
CA ASN A 18 10.41 -7.68 -2.83
C ASN A 18 11.18 -7.41 -1.54
N ALA A 19 11.35 -6.14 -1.19
CA ALA A 19 12.03 -5.77 0.05
C ALA A 19 11.26 -6.25 1.27
N ALA A 20 9.93 -6.07 1.28
CA ALA A 20 9.10 -6.52 2.40
C ALA A 20 9.16 -8.04 2.55
N GLU A 21 9.08 -8.80 1.44
CA GLU A 21 9.16 -10.26 1.47
C GLU A 21 10.50 -10.75 2.01
N THR A 22 11.59 -10.03 1.71
CA THR A 22 12.90 -10.37 2.24
C THR A 22 12.92 -10.28 3.77
N ILE A 23 12.15 -9.37 4.33
CA ILE A 23 12.13 -9.12 5.77
C ILE A 23 11.14 -10.04 6.50
N VAL A 24 9.92 -10.20 5.96
CA VAL A 24 8.84 -10.88 6.69
C VAL A 24 8.41 -12.23 6.07
N GLY A 25 8.95 -12.59 4.91
CA GLY A 25 8.57 -13.82 4.21
C GLY A 25 7.42 -13.59 3.23
N ASP A 26 6.76 -14.67 2.82
CA ASP A 26 5.73 -14.63 1.79
C ASP A 26 4.57 -13.69 2.14
N LEU A 27 4.10 -12.98 1.13
CA LEU A 27 2.99 -12.04 1.24
C LEU A 27 1.87 -12.42 0.25
N PRO A 28 1.13 -13.50 0.53
CA PRO A 28 0.16 -14.05 -0.44
C PRO A 28 -1.02 -13.15 -0.74
N ARG A 29 -1.35 -12.23 0.16
CA ARG A 29 -2.48 -11.30 -0.05
C ARG A 29 -2.04 -9.92 -0.49
N PHE A 30 -0.82 -9.80 -1.00
CA PHE A 30 -0.26 -8.55 -1.51
C PHE A 30 -0.05 -8.66 -3.01
N ALA A 31 -0.26 -7.58 -3.73
CA ALA A 31 0.03 -7.50 -5.15
C ALA A 31 0.66 -6.15 -5.49
N ALA A 32 1.53 -6.12 -6.49
CA ALA A 32 2.17 -4.91 -6.98
C ALA A 32 1.68 -4.58 -8.37
N VAL A 33 1.38 -3.31 -8.61
CA VAL A 33 1.07 -2.79 -9.94
C VAL A 33 2.04 -1.65 -10.22
N SER A 34 2.91 -1.84 -11.20
CA SER A 34 3.93 -0.87 -11.58
C SER A 34 3.49 -0.20 -12.89
N ILE A 35 3.18 1.09 -12.82
CA ILE A 35 2.68 1.83 -13.99
C ILE A 35 3.85 2.41 -14.77
N GLY A 36 4.00 1.98 -16.02
CA GLY A 36 5.05 2.47 -16.91
C GLY A 36 4.75 3.86 -17.44
N TRP A 37 5.80 4.55 -17.92
CA TRP A 37 5.69 5.91 -18.43
C TRP A 37 4.76 6.06 -19.64
N HIS A 38 4.70 5.01 -20.46
CA HIS A 38 3.92 5.02 -21.71
C HIS A 38 2.71 4.10 -21.65
N GLU A 39 2.34 3.67 -20.45
CA GLU A 39 1.23 2.75 -20.29
C GLU A 39 -0.11 3.46 -20.54
N ASP A 40 -1.00 2.79 -21.27
CA ASP A 40 -2.36 3.27 -21.49
C ASP A 40 -3.11 3.27 -20.16
N THR A 41 -3.82 4.36 -19.86
CA THR A 41 -4.59 4.52 -18.63
C THR A 41 -5.59 3.38 -18.43
N GLU A 42 -6.25 2.91 -19.50
CA GLU A 42 -7.21 1.82 -19.39
C GLU A 42 -6.53 0.49 -19.09
N ASP A 43 -5.34 0.26 -19.64
CA ASP A 43 -4.57 -0.95 -19.34
C ASP A 43 -4.13 -0.93 -17.88
N ALA A 44 -3.65 0.21 -17.38
CA ALA A 44 -3.27 0.37 -16.00
C ALA A 44 -4.46 0.17 -15.05
N ARG A 45 -5.62 0.72 -15.41
CA ARG A 45 -6.85 0.53 -14.63
C ARG A 45 -7.21 -0.96 -14.55
N GLY A 46 -7.12 -1.67 -15.68
CA GLY A 46 -7.38 -3.11 -15.73
C GLY A 46 -6.44 -3.91 -14.84
N GLU A 47 -5.16 -3.54 -14.81
CA GLU A 47 -4.19 -4.20 -13.93
C GLU A 47 -4.53 -4.02 -12.46
N ILE A 48 -4.94 -2.81 -12.07
CA ILE A 48 -5.36 -2.55 -10.70
C ILE A 48 -6.60 -3.37 -10.36
N GLU A 49 -7.57 -3.38 -11.25
CA GLU A 49 -8.81 -4.16 -11.04
C GLU A 49 -8.51 -5.64 -10.84
N GLN A 50 -7.65 -6.22 -11.67
CA GLN A 50 -7.25 -7.61 -11.55
C GLN A 50 -6.51 -7.87 -10.23
N ALA A 51 -5.64 -6.96 -9.83
CA ALA A 51 -4.91 -7.09 -8.57
C ALA A 51 -5.86 -7.07 -7.38
N ILE A 52 -6.84 -6.17 -7.39
CA ILE A 52 -7.88 -6.11 -6.35
C ILE A 52 -8.60 -7.47 -6.26
N GLY A 53 -9.01 -8.02 -7.40
CA GLY A 53 -9.70 -9.31 -7.43
C GLY A 53 -8.88 -10.45 -6.87
N ARG A 54 -7.55 -10.43 -7.10
CA ARG A 54 -6.66 -11.49 -6.61
C ARG A 54 -6.47 -11.46 -5.11
N VAL A 55 -6.45 -10.28 -4.50
CA VAL A 55 -6.13 -10.15 -3.08
C VAL A 55 -7.36 -10.02 -2.19
N GLU A 56 -8.55 -9.81 -2.76
CA GLU A 56 -9.78 -9.68 -1.99
C GLU A 56 -10.14 -11.00 -1.31
N GLN A 57 -10.32 -10.99 0.00
CA GLN A 57 -10.63 -12.16 0.80
C GLN A 57 -11.80 -11.90 1.75
N GLY A 58 -12.66 -10.96 1.42
CA GLY A 58 -13.88 -10.68 2.18
C GLY A 58 -13.80 -9.51 3.16
N ALA A 59 -12.59 -9.02 3.46
CA ALA A 59 -12.41 -7.91 4.40
C ALA A 59 -12.08 -6.59 3.71
N GLY A 60 -12.12 -6.56 2.39
CA GLY A 60 -11.78 -5.37 1.60
C GLY A 60 -10.32 -5.33 1.17
N VAL A 61 -9.98 -4.29 0.43
CA VAL A 61 -8.65 -4.10 -0.14
C VAL A 61 -8.14 -2.71 0.19
N LEU A 62 -6.90 -2.64 0.64
CA LEU A 62 -6.19 -1.39 0.88
C LEU A 62 -5.20 -1.17 -0.26
N ILE A 63 -5.36 -0.08 -1.00
CA ILE A 63 -4.44 0.31 -2.05
C ILE A 63 -3.47 1.34 -1.49
N LEU A 64 -2.18 1.13 -1.71
CA LEU A 64 -1.12 2.05 -1.29
C LEU A 64 -0.44 2.60 -2.52
N THR A 65 -0.35 3.93 -2.64
CA THR A 65 0.34 4.57 -3.76
C THR A 65 1.59 5.28 -3.28
N ASP A 66 2.50 5.58 -4.22
CA ASP A 66 3.77 6.20 -3.89
C ASP A 66 3.62 7.66 -3.44
N MET A 67 2.71 8.43 -4.07
CA MET A 67 2.52 9.83 -3.71
C MET A 67 1.12 10.30 -4.07
N PHE A 68 0.66 11.33 -3.40
CA PHE A 68 -0.60 11.98 -3.77
C PHE A 68 -0.37 12.81 -5.04
N GLY A 69 -1.28 12.65 -6.00
CA GLY A 69 -1.14 13.30 -7.32
C GLY A 69 -0.44 12.37 -8.31
N GLY A 70 -0.69 12.60 -9.58
CA GLY A 70 -0.16 11.77 -10.66
C GLY A 70 -1.06 10.59 -10.99
N THR A 71 -0.66 9.84 -12.01
CA THR A 71 -1.49 8.78 -12.58
C THR A 71 -1.80 7.67 -11.59
N ALA A 72 -0.80 7.22 -10.83
CA ALA A 72 -0.99 6.11 -9.90
C ALA A 72 -2.05 6.41 -8.85
N SER A 73 -1.96 7.57 -8.18
CA SER A 73 -2.94 7.91 -7.14
C SER A 73 -4.32 8.21 -7.73
N ASN A 74 -4.38 8.86 -8.90
CA ASN A 74 -5.66 9.17 -9.52
C ASN A 74 -6.41 7.89 -9.92
N LEU A 75 -5.71 6.93 -10.52
CA LEU A 75 -6.31 5.65 -10.86
C LEU A 75 -6.74 4.88 -9.61
N ALA A 76 -5.89 4.83 -8.59
CA ALA A 76 -6.21 4.13 -7.35
C ALA A 76 -7.45 4.72 -6.70
N MET A 77 -7.55 6.05 -6.63
CA MET A 77 -8.70 6.72 -6.00
C MET A 77 -10.00 6.49 -6.77
N SER A 78 -9.93 6.17 -8.06
CA SER A 78 -11.13 5.84 -8.80
C SER A 78 -11.80 4.54 -8.35
N PHE A 79 -11.09 3.69 -7.61
CA PHE A 79 -11.63 2.46 -7.03
C PHE A 79 -12.16 2.62 -5.60
N LEU A 80 -12.02 3.81 -5.02
CA LEU A 80 -12.45 4.06 -3.65
C LEU A 80 -13.92 3.67 -3.47
N SER A 81 -14.19 2.83 -2.48
CA SER A 81 -15.53 2.31 -2.22
C SER A 81 -15.65 2.02 -0.73
N GLN A 82 -16.58 2.69 -0.07
CA GLN A 82 -16.75 2.59 1.38
C GLN A 82 -16.86 1.12 1.83
N GLY A 83 -16.00 0.74 2.75
CA GLY A 83 -15.98 -0.61 3.31
C GLY A 83 -15.38 -1.67 2.42
N LYS A 84 -15.07 -1.37 1.15
CA LYS A 84 -14.56 -2.34 0.19
C LYS A 84 -13.16 -2.03 -0.31
N VAL A 85 -12.89 -0.78 -0.64
CA VAL A 85 -11.57 -0.33 -1.12
C VAL A 85 -11.23 0.99 -0.47
N GLU A 86 -10.09 1.04 0.17
CA GLU A 86 -9.54 2.27 0.75
C GLU A 86 -8.18 2.55 0.14
N VAL A 87 -7.75 3.80 0.12
CA VAL A 87 -6.51 4.23 -0.52
C VAL A 87 -5.68 5.05 0.45
N ILE A 88 -4.40 4.72 0.56
CA ILE A 88 -3.41 5.53 1.28
C ILE A 88 -2.35 5.96 0.28
N THR A 89 -2.03 7.25 0.25
CA THR A 89 -0.93 7.77 -0.56
C THR A 89 0.30 7.98 0.32
N GLY A 90 1.49 7.79 -0.25
CA GLY A 90 2.73 7.95 0.50
C GLY A 90 3.22 6.66 1.16
N VAL A 91 3.18 5.55 0.45
CA VAL A 91 3.61 4.25 0.98
C VAL A 91 5.09 4.28 1.37
N ASN A 92 5.42 3.61 2.47
CA ASN A 92 6.80 3.32 2.83
C ASN A 92 6.92 1.88 3.31
N LEU A 93 8.15 1.39 3.40
CA LEU A 93 8.41 -0.01 3.75
C LEU A 93 7.87 -0.40 5.13
N PRO A 94 8.01 0.43 6.19
CA PRO A 94 7.44 0.08 7.49
C PRO A 94 5.94 -0.18 7.46
N MET A 95 5.18 0.52 6.61
CA MET A 95 3.75 0.27 6.46
C MET A 95 3.48 -1.14 5.93
N LEU A 96 4.25 -1.56 4.93
CA LEU A 96 4.08 -2.90 4.35
C LEU A 96 4.40 -4.00 5.35
N ILE A 97 5.45 -3.81 6.14
CA ILE A 97 5.85 -4.76 7.18
C ILE A 97 4.73 -4.88 8.23
N LYS A 98 4.16 -3.75 8.64
CA LYS A 98 3.06 -3.74 9.61
C LYS A 98 1.82 -4.41 9.05
N LEU A 99 1.49 -4.13 7.78
CA LEU A 99 0.33 -4.73 7.11
C LEU A 99 0.45 -6.25 6.99
N ALA A 100 1.65 -6.78 6.90
CA ALA A 100 1.87 -8.22 6.84
C ALA A 100 1.38 -8.94 8.09
N ASN A 101 1.30 -8.24 9.21
CA ASN A 101 0.94 -8.79 10.52
C ASN A 101 -0.41 -8.31 11.05
N LEU A 102 -1.28 -7.80 10.19
CA LEU A 102 -2.60 -7.35 10.62
C LEU A 102 -3.46 -8.53 11.12
N PRO A 103 -4.27 -8.31 12.18
CA PRO A 103 -5.25 -9.30 12.60
C PRO A 103 -6.28 -9.58 11.50
N GLU A 104 -6.79 -10.82 11.48
CA GLU A 104 -7.73 -11.26 10.43
C GLU A 104 -9.01 -10.44 10.34
N GLN A 105 -9.50 -9.95 11.46
CA GLN A 105 -10.78 -9.24 11.53
C GLN A 105 -10.61 -7.73 11.62
N SER A 106 -9.56 -7.20 11.01
CA SER A 106 -9.33 -5.75 11.00
C SER A 106 -10.40 -5.03 10.17
N ASP A 107 -10.91 -3.90 10.69
CA ASP A 107 -11.77 -3.01 9.94
C ASP A 107 -10.95 -2.22 8.93
N LEU A 108 -11.42 -2.16 7.68
CA LEU A 108 -10.63 -1.56 6.59
C LEU A 108 -10.26 -0.09 6.85
N LEU A 109 -11.22 0.75 7.20
CA LEU A 109 -10.95 2.18 7.41
C LEU A 109 -10.07 2.40 8.63
N ALA A 110 -10.32 1.66 9.71
CA ALA A 110 -9.49 1.75 10.91
C ALA A 110 -8.06 1.32 10.62
N ALA A 111 -7.89 0.22 9.86
CA ALA A 111 -6.56 -0.26 9.46
C ALA A 111 -5.84 0.78 8.60
N ALA A 112 -6.57 1.43 7.67
CA ALA A 112 -5.98 2.48 6.83
C ALA A 112 -5.47 3.65 7.67
N ARG A 113 -6.26 4.09 8.65
CA ARG A 113 -5.86 5.19 9.53
C ARG A 113 -4.68 4.83 10.42
N ASP A 114 -4.65 3.60 10.93
CA ASP A 114 -3.53 3.11 11.73
C ASP A 114 -2.25 3.04 10.90
N MET A 115 -2.35 2.60 9.66
CA MET A 115 -1.19 2.53 8.77
C MET A 115 -0.66 3.91 8.42
N ARG A 116 -1.56 4.87 8.21
CA ARG A 116 -1.15 6.25 8.00
C ARG A 116 -0.28 6.75 9.16
N GLU A 117 -0.74 6.51 10.38
CA GLU A 117 0.01 6.95 11.57
C GLU A 117 1.31 6.16 11.72
N HIS A 118 1.27 4.86 11.48
CA HIS A 118 2.47 4.03 11.56
C HIS A 118 3.53 4.50 10.55
N GLY A 119 3.10 4.79 9.32
CA GLY A 119 4.02 5.29 8.29
C GLY A 119 4.62 6.65 8.66
N ARG A 120 3.83 7.54 9.22
CA ARG A 120 4.30 8.86 9.68
C ARG A 120 5.34 8.73 10.79
N HIS A 121 5.09 7.86 11.75
CA HIS A 121 5.97 7.69 12.92
C HIS A 121 7.24 6.89 12.60
N ALA A 122 7.31 6.30 11.42
CA ALA A 122 8.51 5.56 11.00
C ALA A 122 9.57 6.43 10.34
N ILE A 123 9.30 7.72 10.20
CA ILE A 123 10.23 8.68 9.61
C ILE A 123 11.03 9.33 10.74
N TRP A 124 12.35 9.14 10.72
CA TRP A 124 13.24 9.63 11.78
C TRP A 124 14.37 10.46 11.22
N VAL A 125 14.69 11.56 11.91
CA VAL A 125 15.95 12.23 11.75
C VAL A 125 16.93 11.54 12.70
N ALA A 126 18.04 11.07 12.18
CA ALA A 126 18.95 10.21 12.94
C ALA A 126 19.42 10.84 14.27
N SER A 127 19.76 12.13 14.26
CA SER A 127 20.19 12.82 15.47
C SER A 127 19.11 12.82 16.55
N ASP A 128 17.86 13.00 16.14
CA ASP A 128 16.75 13.00 17.09
C ASP A 128 16.57 11.61 17.70
N LEU A 129 16.67 10.58 16.88
CA LEU A 129 16.57 9.19 17.34
C LEU A 129 17.65 8.86 18.35
N LEU A 130 18.90 9.25 18.08
CA LEU A 130 20.04 8.98 18.96
C LEU A 130 19.95 9.74 20.27
N ARG A 131 19.28 10.88 20.32
CA ARG A 131 19.03 11.63 21.55
C ARG A 131 17.80 11.11 22.32
N GLY A 132 17.08 10.14 21.76
CA GLY A 132 15.87 9.62 22.37
C GLY A 132 14.64 10.52 22.23
N GLU A 133 14.68 11.51 21.33
CA GLU A 133 13.57 12.41 21.08
C GLU A 133 12.51 11.69 20.23
N LYS A 134 11.23 11.94 20.57
CA LYS A 134 10.12 11.37 19.81
C LYS A 134 9.47 12.45 18.96
N VAL A 135 9.02 12.03 17.79
CA VAL A 135 8.30 12.91 16.87
C VAL A 135 6.81 12.97 17.24
#